data_86a027251f0ba87972ae258aac0828f7
#
_entry.id   86a027251f0ba87972ae258aac0828f7
#
_cell.length_a   1.000
_cell.length_b   1.000
_cell.length_c   1.000
_cell.angle_alpha   90.00
_cell.angle_beta   90.00
_cell.angle_gamma   90.00
#
_symmetry.space_group_name_H-M   'P 1'
#
loop_
_entity.id
_entity.type
_entity.pdbx_description
1 polymer ?
#
loop_
_entity_poly.entity_id
_entity_poly.type
_entity_poly.pdbx_seq_one_letter_code
_entity_poly.pdbx_strand_id
1 'polypeptide(L)'
;MSKIILSFVLLISLSGCSQLVSRDSGGHAISSSLVDFLYPNKDSRVKHKEEIPVLKLPVKVGIAFLPSQNWRGQGLDEAHKMRLLSKVKSSFGKHRFIESISIIPSVYLKEGKGFSTLERVAKLHDVDIMALVSYDQITQTRHKKVSLLYWTIVGMYVIPGNENSVETFVDTAVFDVKSRKMLLRAPGINSLQKSSTAIDVGKVLSSKSKQGFNLAFDDMIANLNNELTRFRARAKEGRSVKIQHQQGYSSGSGGGSFSWVLLVLLGLGVSRRVYNK
;
A
#
# COMPACT_ATOMS: atom_id res chain seq x y z
N MET A 1 45.35 51.96 -18.71
CA MET A 1 44.41 51.64 -17.60
C MET A 1 43.07 51.10 -18.10
N SER A 2 42.46 51.66 -19.13
CA SER A 2 41.17 51.21 -19.69
C SER A 2 41.15 49.74 -20.14
N LYS A 3 42.20 49.22 -20.80
CA LYS A 3 42.29 47.84 -21.31
C LYS A 3 42.42 46.81 -20.18
N ILE A 4 43.00 47.17 -19.04
CA ILE A 4 43.14 46.29 -17.86
C ILE A 4 41.81 46.16 -17.14
N ILE A 5 41.05 47.26 -17.06
CA ILE A 5 39.70 47.25 -16.44
C ILE A 5 38.75 46.41 -17.31
N LEU A 6 38.83 46.53 -18.64
CA LEU A 6 37.99 45.73 -19.55
C LEU A 6 38.31 44.23 -19.46
N SER A 7 39.61 43.87 -19.31
CA SER A 7 40.04 42.49 -19.14
C SER A 7 39.57 41.89 -17.77
N PHE A 8 39.56 42.72 -16.73
CA PHE A 8 39.13 42.29 -15.40
C PHE A 8 37.61 42.11 -15.32
N VAL A 9 36.83 42.95 -15.99
CA VAL A 9 35.36 42.81 -16.10
C VAL A 9 35.01 41.56 -16.92
N LEU A 10 35.77 41.23 -17.97
CA LEU A 10 35.56 40.04 -18.77
C LEU A 10 35.89 38.76 -18.00
N LEU A 11 36.90 38.76 -17.12
CA LEU A 11 37.23 37.60 -16.27
C LEU A 11 36.16 37.35 -15.16
N ILE A 12 35.57 38.40 -14.60
CA ILE A 12 34.51 38.30 -13.59
C ILE A 12 33.21 37.76 -14.20
N SER A 13 32.91 38.08 -15.48
CA SER A 13 31.72 37.54 -16.14
C SER A 13 31.83 36.08 -16.52
N LEU A 14 33.01 35.47 -16.63
CA LEU A 14 33.18 34.04 -16.88
C LEU A 14 33.08 33.17 -15.61
N SER A 15 33.37 33.69 -14.43
CA SER A 15 33.28 32.94 -13.19
C SER A 15 31.86 32.81 -12.63
N GLY A 16 30.91 33.63 -13.07
CA GLY A 16 29.51 33.60 -12.66
C GLY A 16 28.66 32.48 -13.25
N CYS A 17 29.09 31.88 -14.37
CA CYS A 17 28.25 30.89 -15.09
C CYS A 17 28.25 29.49 -14.50
N SER A 18 29.19 29.09 -13.63
CA SER A 18 29.23 27.73 -13.09
C SER A 18 28.20 27.47 -12.00
N GLN A 19 27.77 28.49 -11.26
CA GLN A 19 26.76 28.35 -10.22
C GLN A 19 25.32 28.37 -10.70
N LEU A 20 25.06 28.91 -11.89
CA LEU A 20 23.71 28.89 -12.47
C LEU A 20 23.33 27.55 -13.12
N VAL A 21 24.33 26.71 -13.45
CA VAL A 21 24.11 25.39 -14.08
C VAL A 21 23.87 24.27 -13.04
N SER A 22 24.24 24.48 -11.79
CA SER A 22 24.10 23.53 -10.69
C SER A 22 22.81 23.77 -9.89
N ARG A 23 21.72 24.20 -10.52
CA ARG A 23 20.40 24.17 -9.87
C ARG A 23 19.92 22.74 -9.82
N ASP A 24 20.16 22.19 -8.68
CA ASP A 24 19.76 20.94 -8.10
C ASP A 24 18.38 20.46 -8.63
N SER A 25 18.37 19.27 -9.14
CA SER A 25 17.13 18.53 -9.45
C SER A 25 16.37 18.36 -8.13
N GLY A 26 15.40 19.25 -7.88
CA GLY A 26 14.58 19.20 -6.69
C GLY A 26 13.83 17.87 -6.60
N GLY A 27 14.25 17.00 -5.69
CA GLY A 27 13.57 15.77 -5.38
C GLY A 27 12.77 15.91 -4.08
N HIS A 28 11.52 15.46 -4.08
CA HIS A 28 10.69 15.36 -2.88
C HIS A 28 10.36 13.88 -2.65
N ALA A 29 10.55 13.43 -1.40
CA ALA A 29 10.14 12.10 -0.97
C ALA A 29 9.10 12.23 0.14
N ILE A 30 8.03 11.45 0.03
CA ILE A 30 7.04 11.26 1.09
C ILE A 30 6.94 9.79 1.39
N SER A 31 7.05 9.42 2.66
CA SER A 31 7.02 8.01 3.04
C SER A 31 6.27 7.77 4.34
N SER A 32 5.81 6.55 4.52
CA SER A 32 5.34 5.99 5.77
C SER A 32 5.96 4.62 5.97
N SER A 33 6.64 4.41 7.09
CA SER A 33 7.35 3.16 7.36
C SER A 33 6.54 2.25 8.28
N LEU A 34 6.29 1.03 7.83
CA LEU A 34 5.66 -0.02 8.62
C LEU A 34 6.54 -0.43 9.82
N VAL A 35 7.85 -0.56 9.59
CA VAL A 35 8.79 -0.97 10.63
C VAL A 35 8.90 0.09 11.71
N ASP A 36 9.05 1.35 11.35
CA ASP A 36 9.15 2.46 12.31
C ASP A 36 7.85 2.68 13.08
N PHE A 37 6.73 2.32 12.50
CA PHE A 37 5.43 2.36 13.19
C PHE A 37 5.30 1.22 14.18
N LEU A 38 5.55 -0.03 13.77
CA LEU A 38 5.33 -1.21 14.61
C LEU A 38 6.44 -1.41 15.67
N TYR A 39 7.67 -1.01 15.36
CA TYR A 39 8.85 -1.19 16.21
C TYR A 39 9.57 0.14 16.44
N PRO A 40 8.98 1.07 17.22
CA PRO A 40 9.54 2.42 17.42
C PRO A 40 10.87 2.40 18.19
N ASN A 41 11.12 1.39 19.01
CA ASN A 41 12.36 1.23 19.76
C ASN A 41 13.21 0.13 19.11
N LYS A 42 14.42 0.46 18.70
CA LYS A 42 15.36 -0.47 18.08
C LYS A 42 15.69 -1.69 18.97
N ASP A 43 15.57 -1.53 20.28
CA ASP A 43 15.87 -2.57 21.27
C ASP A 43 14.65 -3.40 21.69
N SER A 44 13.47 -3.09 21.19
CA SER A 44 12.28 -3.89 21.47
C SER A 44 12.27 -5.20 20.67
N ARG A 45 13.28 -6.04 20.88
CA ARG A 45 13.21 -7.48 20.56
C ARG A 45 12.17 -8.10 21.51
N VAL A 46 10.91 -7.80 21.22
CA VAL A 46 9.82 -8.45 21.94
C VAL A 46 9.97 -9.93 21.65
N LYS A 47 10.27 -10.72 22.70
CA LYS A 47 10.20 -12.18 22.65
C LYS A 47 8.73 -12.54 22.38
N HIS A 48 8.35 -12.56 21.11
CA HIS A 48 7.04 -13.04 20.70
C HIS A 48 7.06 -14.56 20.90
N LYS A 49 6.15 -15.07 21.74
CA LYS A 49 5.83 -16.49 21.74
C LYS A 49 5.47 -16.88 20.31
N GLU A 50 6.07 -17.95 19.83
CA GLU A 50 5.78 -18.51 18.50
C GLU A 50 4.41 -19.21 18.50
N GLU A 51 3.34 -18.48 18.80
CA GLU A 51 2.00 -19.03 18.71
C GLU A 51 1.50 -18.97 17.26
N ILE A 52 0.97 -20.10 16.79
CA ILE A 52 0.33 -20.13 15.47
C ILE A 52 -0.96 -19.32 15.58
N PRO A 53 -1.19 -18.30 14.72
CA PRO A 53 -2.42 -17.52 14.74
C PRO A 53 -3.65 -18.40 14.60
N VAL A 54 -4.71 -18.08 15.35
CA VAL A 54 -6.00 -18.76 15.27
C VAL A 54 -7.03 -17.78 14.71
N LEU A 55 -7.43 -17.98 13.47
CA LEU A 55 -8.42 -17.13 12.80
C LEU A 55 -9.83 -17.75 12.98
N LYS A 56 -10.72 -16.97 13.58
CA LYS A 56 -12.14 -17.33 13.70
C LYS A 56 -12.90 -16.75 12.51
N LEU A 57 -13.37 -17.60 11.60
CA LEU A 57 -14.10 -17.15 10.42
C LEU A 57 -15.61 -17.03 10.69
N PRO A 58 -16.28 -16.01 10.13
CA PRO A 58 -15.73 -14.91 9.31
C PRO A 58 -14.99 -13.87 10.16
N VAL A 59 -14.00 -13.16 9.57
CA VAL A 59 -13.15 -12.18 10.26
C VAL A 59 -13.63 -10.76 10.01
N LYS A 60 -13.47 -9.88 11.00
CA LYS A 60 -13.63 -8.43 10.87
C LYS A 60 -12.30 -7.79 10.59
N VAL A 61 -12.20 -7.02 9.51
CA VAL A 61 -10.96 -6.44 9.01
C VAL A 61 -10.98 -4.93 9.15
N GLY A 62 -9.97 -4.34 9.80
CA GLY A 62 -9.68 -2.91 9.77
C GLY A 62 -8.65 -2.62 8.69
N ILE A 63 -8.84 -1.56 7.92
CA ILE A 63 -7.84 -1.11 6.95
C ILE A 63 -7.52 0.36 7.18
N ALA A 64 -6.22 0.69 7.26
CA ALA A 64 -5.75 2.04 7.53
C ALA A 64 -4.46 2.34 6.78
N PHE A 65 -4.29 3.60 6.36
CA PHE A 65 -2.98 4.12 6.00
C PHE A 65 -2.15 4.41 7.23
N LEU A 66 -0.87 4.05 7.20
CA LEU A 66 0.09 4.50 8.19
C LEU A 66 0.29 6.03 8.11
N PRO A 67 0.49 6.69 9.25
CA PRO A 67 0.82 8.11 9.27
C PRO A 67 2.11 8.38 8.50
N SER A 68 2.12 9.42 7.69
CA SER A 68 3.34 9.91 7.04
C SER A 68 4.26 10.59 8.07
N GLN A 69 5.57 10.39 7.92
CA GLN A 69 6.55 11.08 8.74
C GLN A 69 6.78 12.54 8.30
N ASN A 70 6.44 12.87 7.05
CA ASN A 70 6.65 14.21 6.50
C ASN A 70 5.44 15.10 6.69
N TRP A 71 5.55 16.04 7.66
CA TRP A 71 4.54 17.01 8.05
C TRP A 71 4.26 18.12 7.00
N ARG A 72 5.09 18.31 6.00
CA ARG A 72 5.07 19.50 5.12
C ARG A 72 4.00 19.49 4.01
N GLY A 73 2.83 18.92 4.22
CA GLY A 73 1.67 19.10 3.32
C GLY A 73 1.74 18.47 1.93
N GLN A 74 2.79 17.73 1.62
CA GLN A 74 3.03 17.09 0.31
C GLN A 74 2.71 15.59 0.33
N GLY A 75 1.62 15.19 0.95
CA GLY A 75 1.20 13.80 0.97
C GLY A 75 -0.19 13.62 0.37
N LEU A 76 -0.67 12.37 0.35
CA LEU A 76 -2.06 12.09 0.07
C LEU A 76 -2.95 12.75 1.12
N ASP A 77 -3.92 13.56 0.68
CA ASP A 77 -4.97 14.06 1.57
C ASP A 77 -5.85 12.91 2.08
N GLU A 78 -6.47 13.09 3.25
CA GLU A 78 -7.30 12.04 3.88
C GLU A 78 -8.47 11.63 2.98
N ALA A 79 -9.07 12.56 2.23
CA ALA A 79 -10.15 12.23 1.31
C ALA A 79 -9.68 11.28 0.20
N HIS A 80 -8.46 11.48 -0.32
CA HIS A 80 -7.88 10.56 -1.31
C HIS A 80 -7.55 9.19 -0.69
N LYS A 81 -6.97 9.16 0.51
CA LYS A 81 -6.74 7.91 1.25
C LYS A 81 -8.02 7.12 1.44
N MET A 82 -9.09 7.78 1.88
CA MET A 82 -10.40 7.15 2.07
C MET A 82 -10.94 6.57 0.76
N ARG A 83 -10.80 7.27 -0.38
CA ARG A 83 -11.20 6.74 -1.70
C ARG A 83 -10.41 5.50 -2.09
N LEU A 84 -9.08 5.50 -1.87
CA LEU A 84 -8.23 4.34 -2.15
C LEU A 84 -8.61 3.14 -1.28
N LEU A 85 -8.81 3.34 0.02
CA LEU A 85 -9.25 2.27 0.93
C LEU A 85 -10.64 1.74 0.58
N SER A 86 -11.53 2.58 0.05
CA SER A 86 -12.85 2.17 -0.43
C SER A 86 -12.76 1.23 -1.64
N LYS A 87 -11.76 1.38 -2.51
CA LYS A 87 -11.49 0.40 -3.59
C LYS A 87 -11.15 -0.98 -3.02
N VAL A 88 -10.30 -1.03 -1.98
CA VAL A 88 -9.98 -2.31 -1.31
C VAL A 88 -11.23 -2.90 -0.68
N LYS A 89 -11.99 -2.12 0.07
CA LYS A 89 -13.25 -2.57 0.68
C LYS A 89 -14.21 -3.17 -0.35
N SER A 90 -14.42 -2.51 -1.48
CA SER A 90 -15.32 -3.01 -2.54
C SER A 90 -14.79 -4.27 -3.23
N SER A 91 -13.46 -4.42 -3.36
CA SER A 91 -12.83 -5.58 -3.97
C SER A 91 -12.90 -6.82 -3.08
N PHE A 92 -12.68 -6.65 -1.77
CA PHE A 92 -12.53 -7.77 -0.83
C PHE A 92 -13.77 -8.06 0.02
N GLY A 93 -14.69 -7.11 0.20
CA GLY A 93 -15.90 -7.29 0.99
C GLY A 93 -16.90 -8.36 0.48
N LYS A 94 -16.66 -8.89 -0.72
CA LYS A 94 -17.47 -9.96 -1.32
C LYS A 94 -17.10 -11.37 -0.82
N HIS A 95 -15.98 -11.51 -0.14
CA HIS A 95 -15.52 -12.81 0.33
C HIS A 95 -16.29 -13.26 1.57
N ARG A 96 -16.87 -14.45 1.52
CA ARG A 96 -17.68 -15.01 2.63
C ARG A 96 -16.93 -15.15 3.96
N PHE A 97 -15.60 -15.29 3.92
CA PHE A 97 -14.77 -15.38 5.12
C PHE A 97 -14.46 -14.01 5.74
N ILE A 98 -14.90 -12.91 5.11
CA ILE A 98 -14.84 -11.55 5.67
C ILE A 98 -16.24 -11.14 6.08
N GLU A 99 -16.42 -10.87 7.38
CA GLU A 99 -17.68 -10.38 7.93
C GLU A 99 -17.90 -8.91 7.57
N SER A 100 -16.87 -8.10 7.81
CA SER A 100 -16.90 -6.67 7.54
C SER A 100 -15.50 -6.10 7.26
N ILE A 101 -15.46 -4.99 6.53
CA ILE A 101 -14.24 -4.19 6.36
C ILE A 101 -14.52 -2.77 6.85
N SER A 102 -13.82 -2.35 7.91
CA SER A 102 -13.87 -1.02 8.49
C SER A 102 -12.70 -0.19 8.00
N ILE A 103 -12.99 0.97 7.36
CA ILE A 103 -11.97 1.93 6.96
C ILE A 103 -11.66 2.80 8.17
N ILE A 104 -10.40 2.79 8.59
CA ILE A 104 -9.93 3.48 9.79
C ILE A 104 -9.10 4.71 9.36
N PRO A 105 -9.52 5.93 9.73
CA PRO A 105 -8.76 7.13 9.43
C PRO A 105 -7.35 7.10 10.04
N SER A 106 -6.35 7.63 9.30
CA SER A 106 -4.95 7.59 9.74
C SER A 106 -4.69 8.37 11.02
N VAL A 107 -5.60 9.27 11.41
CA VAL A 107 -5.50 10.06 12.64
C VAL A 107 -5.45 9.18 13.89
N TYR A 108 -6.18 8.05 13.92
CA TYR A 108 -6.16 7.13 15.07
C TYR A 108 -4.79 6.45 15.30
N LEU A 109 -3.95 6.43 14.27
CA LEU A 109 -2.60 5.85 14.34
C LEU A 109 -1.50 6.91 14.56
N LYS A 110 -1.85 8.22 14.61
CA LYS A 110 -0.87 9.30 14.81
C LYS A 110 -0.40 9.46 16.23
N GLU A 111 -1.27 9.24 17.20
CA GLU A 111 -1.02 9.50 18.62
C GLU A 111 -0.16 8.42 19.32
N GLY A 112 0.17 7.36 18.63
CA GLY A 112 0.97 6.28 19.19
C GLY A 112 1.60 5.41 18.13
N LYS A 113 2.54 4.57 18.58
CA LYS A 113 3.26 3.62 17.75
C LYS A 113 3.24 2.22 18.40
N GLY A 114 3.60 1.22 17.63
CA GLY A 114 3.72 -0.16 18.09
C GLY A 114 2.40 -0.92 18.09
N PHE A 115 2.52 -2.20 18.42
CA PHE A 115 1.37 -3.10 18.46
C PHE A 115 0.33 -2.71 19.52
N SER A 116 0.72 -2.07 20.61
CA SER A 116 -0.21 -1.59 21.63
C SER A 116 -1.19 -0.54 21.09
N THR A 117 -0.74 0.33 20.20
CA THR A 117 -1.63 1.28 19.50
C THR A 117 -2.53 0.55 18.51
N LEU A 118 -1.98 -0.40 17.77
CA LEU A 118 -2.75 -1.22 16.84
C LEU A 118 -3.87 -1.98 17.55
N GLU A 119 -3.60 -2.59 18.70
CA GLU A 119 -4.58 -3.31 19.52
C GLU A 119 -5.68 -2.40 20.05
N ARG A 120 -5.34 -1.20 20.53
CA ARG A 120 -6.34 -0.22 21.00
C ARG A 120 -7.27 0.22 19.87
N VAL A 121 -6.69 0.51 18.69
CA VAL A 121 -7.48 0.92 17.51
C VAL A 121 -8.35 -0.23 17.00
N ALA A 122 -7.81 -1.45 16.96
CA ALA A 122 -8.56 -2.63 16.58
C ALA A 122 -9.73 -2.90 17.52
N LYS A 123 -9.52 -2.76 18.83
CA LYS A 123 -10.59 -2.89 19.84
C LYS A 123 -11.65 -1.80 19.69
N LEU A 124 -11.24 -0.55 19.43
CA LEU A 124 -12.17 0.57 19.23
C LEU A 124 -13.09 0.34 18.03
N HIS A 125 -12.56 -0.25 16.95
CA HIS A 125 -13.30 -0.51 15.70
C HIS A 125 -13.88 -1.93 15.62
N ASP A 126 -13.76 -2.74 16.67
CA ASP A 126 -14.22 -4.13 16.74
C ASP A 126 -13.73 -4.97 15.54
N VAL A 127 -12.41 -4.99 15.34
CA VAL A 127 -11.77 -5.71 14.24
C VAL A 127 -10.74 -6.72 14.75
N ASP A 128 -10.65 -7.88 14.09
CA ASP A 128 -9.74 -8.98 14.46
C ASP A 128 -8.41 -8.86 13.73
N ILE A 129 -8.47 -8.34 12.50
CA ILE A 129 -7.34 -8.24 11.57
C ILE A 129 -7.13 -6.79 11.18
N MET A 130 -5.87 -6.36 11.10
CA MET A 130 -5.50 -5.03 10.64
C MET A 130 -4.66 -5.10 9.36
N ALA A 131 -5.15 -4.48 8.30
CA ALA A 131 -4.44 -4.24 7.06
C ALA A 131 -3.83 -2.83 7.10
N LEU A 132 -2.52 -2.74 7.22
CA LEU A 132 -1.77 -1.49 7.30
C LEU A 132 -1.16 -1.17 5.95
N VAL A 133 -1.52 -0.02 5.40
CA VAL A 133 -1.02 0.48 4.13
C VAL A 133 0.10 1.47 4.37
N SER A 134 1.32 1.10 4.01
CA SER A 134 2.47 2.00 3.92
C SER A 134 2.67 2.47 2.49
N TYR A 135 3.33 3.60 2.32
CA TYR A 135 3.64 4.13 1.01
C TYR A 135 4.95 4.92 1.00
N ASP A 136 5.57 4.92 -0.16
CA ASP A 136 6.73 5.75 -0.47
C ASP A 136 6.55 6.32 -1.87
N GLN A 137 6.78 7.62 -2.02
CA GLN A 137 6.71 8.26 -3.31
C GLN A 137 7.85 9.26 -3.46
N ILE A 138 8.61 9.09 -4.52
CA ILE A 138 9.71 9.95 -4.90
C ILE A 138 9.29 10.72 -6.16
N THR A 139 9.36 12.03 -6.08
CA THR A 139 9.17 12.92 -7.21
C THR A 139 10.49 13.61 -7.56
N GLN A 140 10.89 13.56 -8.81
CA GLN A 140 12.11 14.19 -9.29
C GLN A 140 11.81 15.05 -10.53
N THR A 141 12.45 16.22 -10.61
CA THR A 141 12.43 17.07 -11.78
C THR A 141 13.85 17.20 -12.29
N ARG A 142 14.08 16.80 -13.53
CA ARG A 142 15.37 16.98 -14.24
C ARG A 142 15.20 18.06 -15.29
N HIS A 143 16.11 19.02 -15.31
CA HIS A 143 16.18 20.02 -16.37
C HIS A 143 16.83 19.39 -17.60
N LYS A 144 16.12 19.40 -18.72
CA LYS A 144 16.74 19.04 -20.01
C LYS A 144 17.74 20.12 -20.40
N LYS A 145 18.85 19.73 -20.99
CA LYS A 145 19.79 20.67 -21.64
C LYS A 145 19.09 21.26 -22.87
N VAL A 146 18.25 22.26 -22.65
CA VAL A 146 17.49 22.92 -23.71
C VAL A 146 18.24 24.13 -24.22
N SER A 147 17.90 24.53 -25.45
CA SER A 147 18.46 25.68 -26.14
C SER A 147 18.29 26.97 -25.32
N LEU A 148 19.09 28.00 -25.64
CA LEU A 148 19.00 29.33 -25.02
C LEU A 148 17.60 29.94 -25.04
N LEU A 149 16.72 29.50 -25.95
CA LEU A 149 15.33 29.94 -26.06
C LEU A 149 14.48 29.54 -24.80
N TYR A 150 14.83 28.49 -24.10
CA TYR A 150 14.13 28.11 -22.84
C TYR A 150 14.22 29.20 -21.78
N TRP A 151 15.31 29.95 -21.75
CA TRP A 151 15.56 31.02 -20.78
C TRP A 151 14.90 32.36 -21.16
N THR A 152 14.25 32.44 -22.30
CA THR A 152 13.40 33.60 -22.64
C THR A 152 12.05 33.49 -21.91
N ILE A 153 11.42 34.64 -21.66
CA ILE A 153 10.09 34.69 -21.03
C ILE A 153 9.08 33.80 -21.80
N VAL A 154 9.10 33.86 -23.13
CA VAL A 154 8.22 33.04 -23.98
C VAL A 154 8.61 31.57 -23.92
N GLY A 155 9.90 31.24 -23.90
CA GLY A 155 10.39 29.86 -23.82
C GLY A 155 9.96 29.13 -22.55
N MET A 156 9.91 29.83 -21.41
CA MET A 156 9.44 29.23 -20.15
C MET A 156 7.97 28.73 -20.20
N TYR A 157 7.15 29.36 -21.04
CA TYR A 157 5.73 28.99 -21.18
C TYR A 157 5.49 27.90 -22.23
N VAL A 158 6.32 27.84 -23.27
CA VAL A 158 6.03 27.03 -24.47
C VAL A 158 6.95 25.81 -24.58
N ILE A 159 8.21 25.92 -24.15
CA ILE A 159 9.19 24.84 -24.32
C ILE A 159 9.16 23.89 -23.12
N PRO A 160 8.91 22.56 -23.29
CA PRO A 160 8.97 21.59 -22.22
C PRO A 160 10.43 21.25 -21.86
N GLY A 161 11.04 22.10 -21.04
CA GLY A 161 12.44 21.99 -20.60
C GLY A 161 12.66 21.12 -19.38
N ASN A 162 11.60 20.65 -18.72
CA ASN A 162 11.68 19.81 -17.54
C ASN A 162 11.14 18.41 -17.82
N GLU A 163 11.82 17.41 -17.28
CA GLU A 163 11.35 16.03 -17.22
C GLU A 163 11.02 15.68 -15.77
N ASN A 164 9.77 15.35 -15.54
CA ASN A 164 9.27 15.00 -14.22
C ASN A 164 9.06 13.50 -14.14
N SER A 165 9.64 12.86 -13.14
CA SER A 165 9.40 11.46 -12.80
C SER A 165 8.71 11.36 -11.44
N VAL A 166 7.77 10.44 -11.33
CA VAL A 166 7.08 10.10 -10.10
C VAL A 166 7.11 8.59 -9.94
N GLU A 167 7.83 8.13 -8.94
CA GLU A 167 7.90 6.72 -8.59
C GLU A 167 7.10 6.52 -7.32
N THR A 168 6.13 5.62 -7.35
CA THR A 168 5.23 5.33 -6.24
C THR A 168 5.30 3.87 -5.88
N PHE A 169 5.54 3.61 -4.62
CA PHE A 169 5.46 2.31 -3.98
C PHE A 169 4.37 2.34 -2.91
N VAL A 170 3.48 1.37 -2.91
CA VAL A 170 2.52 1.10 -1.83
C VAL A 170 2.68 -0.33 -1.37
N ASP A 171 2.45 -0.56 -0.09
CA ASP A 171 2.59 -1.88 0.49
C ASP A 171 1.53 -2.09 1.56
N THR A 172 0.77 -3.18 1.42
CA THR A 172 -0.23 -3.57 2.41
C THR A 172 0.24 -4.80 3.15
N ALA A 173 0.42 -4.66 4.46
CA ALA A 173 0.73 -5.76 5.35
C ALA A 173 -0.47 -6.06 6.26
N VAL A 174 -0.91 -7.30 6.28
CA VAL A 174 -2.09 -7.77 7.02
C VAL A 174 -1.65 -8.54 8.25
N PHE A 175 -2.12 -8.10 9.42
CA PHE A 175 -1.74 -8.65 10.73
C PHE A 175 -2.96 -9.22 11.44
N ASP A 176 -2.78 -10.38 12.05
CA ASP A 176 -3.65 -10.82 13.14
C ASP A 176 -3.31 -10.00 14.39
N VAL A 177 -4.30 -9.28 14.91
CA VAL A 177 -4.09 -8.33 16.02
C VAL A 177 -3.70 -9.08 17.29
N LYS A 178 -4.32 -10.21 17.55
CA LYS A 178 -4.12 -10.99 18.78
C LYS A 178 -2.73 -11.62 18.87
N SER A 179 -2.27 -12.26 17.79
CA SER A 179 -0.94 -12.90 17.76
C SER A 179 0.17 -11.95 17.32
N ARG A 180 -0.16 -10.75 16.82
CA ARG A 180 0.76 -9.76 16.24
C ARG A 180 1.55 -10.29 15.04
N LYS A 181 1.11 -11.40 14.44
CA LYS A 181 1.77 -12.01 13.28
C LYS A 181 1.25 -11.44 11.98
N MET A 182 2.18 -11.19 11.07
CA MET A 182 1.85 -10.86 9.69
C MET A 182 1.35 -12.11 8.98
N LEU A 183 0.15 -12.03 8.41
CA LEU A 183 -0.51 -13.12 7.69
C LEU A 183 -0.11 -13.14 6.22
N LEU A 184 -0.13 -11.96 5.60
CA LEU A 184 0.23 -11.77 4.19
C LEU A 184 0.65 -10.32 3.94
N ARG A 185 1.30 -10.10 2.80
CA ARG A 185 1.78 -8.80 2.35
C ARG A 185 1.61 -8.68 0.85
N ALA A 186 1.25 -7.49 0.37
CA ALA A 186 1.10 -7.23 -1.05
C ALA A 186 1.64 -5.83 -1.41
N PRO A 187 2.72 -5.75 -2.18
CA PRO A 187 3.22 -4.50 -2.72
C PRO A 187 2.47 -4.09 -3.99
N GLY A 188 2.54 -2.80 -4.31
CA GLY A 188 2.14 -2.25 -5.59
C GLY A 188 3.09 -1.13 -6.00
N ILE A 189 3.46 -1.10 -7.27
CA ILE A 189 4.50 -0.21 -7.79
C ILE A 189 3.98 0.50 -9.04
N ASN A 190 4.34 1.77 -9.17
CA ASN A 190 4.10 2.53 -10.39
C ASN A 190 5.19 3.57 -10.62
N SER A 191 5.59 3.76 -11.88
CA SER A 191 6.50 4.80 -12.31
C SER A 191 5.89 5.59 -13.47
N LEU A 192 5.85 6.91 -13.34
CA LEU A 192 5.31 7.82 -14.33
C LEU A 192 6.35 8.87 -14.69
N GLN A 193 6.44 9.20 -15.98
CA GLN A 193 7.28 10.27 -16.49
C GLN A 193 6.46 11.23 -17.34
N LYS A 194 6.72 12.52 -17.24
CA LYS A 194 6.12 13.54 -18.10
C LYS A 194 6.99 14.80 -18.19
N SER A 195 7.16 15.31 -19.41
CA SER A 195 7.77 16.61 -19.63
C SER A 195 6.79 17.74 -19.29
N SER A 196 7.33 18.87 -18.81
CA SER A 196 6.57 20.08 -18.51
C SER A 196 7.36 21.34 -18.86
N THR A 197 6.65 22.45 -19.02
CA THR A 197 7.24 23.78 -19.05
C THR A 197 7.71 24.19 -17.65
N ALA A 198 8.52 25.25 -17.53
CA ALA A 198 9.01 25.73 -16.23
C ALA A 198 7.87 26.10 -15.28
N ILE A 199 6.76 26.61 -15.80
CA ILE A 199 5.63 27.14 -15.02
C ILE A 199 4.70 26.03 -14.56
N ASP A 200 4.54 24.96 -15.36
CA ASP A 200 3.61 23.87 -15.08
C ASP A 200 4.16 22.73 -14.22
N VAL A 201 5.44 22.77 -13.82
CA VAL A 201 6.10 21.70 -13.05
C VAL A 201 5.26 21.26 -11.84
N GLY A 202 4.86 22.19 -11.00
CA GLY A 202 4.11 21.88 -9.77
C GLY A 202 2.76 21.23 -10.06
N LYS A 203 2.02 21.72 -11.06
CA LYS A 203 0.73 21.17 -11.47
C LYS A 203 0.89 19.76 -12.06
N VAL A 204 1.90 19.56 -12.91
CA VAL A 204 2.19 18.26 -13.51
C VAL A 204 2.60 17.25 -12.44
N LEU A 205 3.50 17.61 -11.52
CA LEU A 205 3.92 16.74 -10.43
C LEU A 205 2.75 16.35 -9.52
N SER A 206 1.92 17.30 -9.09
CA SER A 206 0.76 17.02 -8.25
C SER A 206 -0.23 16.08 -8.93
N SER A 207 -0.53 16.32 -10.22
CA SER A 207 -1.42 15.45 -11.00
C SER A 207 -0.83 14.04 -11.16
N LYS A 208 0.46 13.94 -11.50
CA LYS A 208 1.15 12.65 -11.66
C LYS A 208 1.34 11.91 -10.35
N SER A 209 1.58 12.63 -9.25
CA SER A 209 1.60 12.05 -7.90
C SER A 209 0.29 11.34 -7.59
N LYS A 210 -0.85 12.00 -7.73
CA LYS A 210 -2.17 11.38 -7.51
C LYS A 210 -2.43 10.20 -8.46
N GLN A 211 -2.05 10.33 -9.73
CA GLN A 211 -2.18 9.25 -10.71
C GLN A 211 -1.29 8.06 -10.33
N GLY A 212 -0.04 8.29 -9.93
CA GLY A 212 0.90 7.26 -9.48
C GLY A 212 0.34 6.45 -8.31
N PHE A 213 -0.23 7.13 -7.31
CA PHE A 213 -0.89 6.44 -6.20
C PHE A 213 -2.06 5.58 -6.65
N ASN A 214 -2.93 6.07 -7.53
CA ASN A 214 -4.06 5.28 -8.03
C ASN A 214 -3.57 4.00 -8.72
N LEU A 215 -2.58 4.12 -9.62
CA LEU A 215 -2.04 2.99 -10.37
C LEU A 215 -1.28 1.99 -9.48
N ALA A 216 -0.44 2.47 -8.57
CA ALA A 216 0.25 1.61 -7.61
C ALA A 216 -0.75 0.90 -6.68
N PHE A 217 -1.85 1.55 -6.33
CA PHE A 217 -2.90 0.97 -5.51
C PHE A 217 -3.70 -0.11 -6.26
N ASP A 218 -3.97 0.10 -7.54
CA ASP A 218 -4.63 -0.90 -8.39
C ASP A 218 -3.74 -2.14 -8.59
N ASP A 219 -2.41 -1.96 -8.77
CA ASP A 219 -1.43 -3.04 -8.79
C ASP A 219 -1.37 -3.79 -7.44
N MET A 220 -1.32 -3.06 -6.33
CA MET A 220 -1.37 -3.64 -4.99
C MET A 220 -2.64 -4.47 -4.75
N ILE A 221 -3.81 -4.02 -5.20
CA ILE A 221 -5.06 -4.78 -5.10
C ILE A 221 -4.98 -6.10 -5.87
N ALA A 222 -4.41 -6.08 -7.08
CA ALA A 222 -4.21 -7.31 -7.87
C ALA A 222 -3.27 -8.28 -7.14
N ASN A 223 -2.15 -7.78 -6.61
CA ASN A 223 -1.19 -8.57 -5.85
C ASN A 223 -1.80 -9.11 -4.54
N LEU A 224 -2.63 -8.32 -3.86
CA LEU A 224 -3.33 -8.74 -2.65
C LEU A 224 -4.30 -9.91 -2.91
N ASN A 225 -5.01 -9.92 -4.05
CA ASN A 225 -5.85 -11.04 -4.47
C ASN A 225 -5.02 -12.32 -4.68
N ASN A 226 -3.87 -12.21 -5.33
CA ASN A 226 -2.96 -13.32 -5.56
C ASN A 226 -2.42 -13.87 -4.23
N GLU A 227 -1.94 -13.00 -3.35
CA GLU A 227 -1.43 -13.40 -2.03
C GLU A 227 -2.52 -13.99 -1.13
N LEU A 228 -3.74 -13.48 -1.19
CA LEU A 228 -4.87 -14.06 -0.47
C LEU A 228 -5.18 -15.48 -0.94
N THR A 229 -5.11 -15.73 -2.24
CA THR A 229 -5.28 -17.07 -2.81
C THR A 229 -4.20 -18.03 -2.32
N ARG A 230 -2.93 -17.61 -2.34
CA ARG A 230 -1.80 -18.37 -1.80
C ARG A 230 -1.92 -18.59 -0.28
N PHE A 231 -2.33 -17.57 0.46
CA PHE A 231 -2.54 -17.67 1.90
C PHE A 231 -3.63 -18.70 2.24
N ARG A 232 -4.75 -18.72 1.50
CA ARG A 232 -5.83 -19.70 1.69
C ARG A 232 -5.34 -21.13 1.42
N ALA A 233 -4.48 -21.33 0.43
CA ALA A 233 -3.88 -22.64 0.17
C ALA A 233 -3.01 -23.09 1.36
N ARG A 234 -2.08 -22.22 1.83
CA ARG A 234 -1.23 -22.52 3.01
C ARG A 234 -2.04 -22.74 4.30
N ALA A 235 -3.12 -21.99 4.47
CA ALA A 235 -3.98 -22.11 5.64
C ALA A 235 -4.73 -23.47 5.70
N LYS A 236 -5.12 -24.00 4.54
CA LYS A 236 -5.72 -25.37 4.45
C LYS A 236 -4.71 -26.46 4.86
N GLU A 237 -3.42 -26.25 4.62
CA GLU A 237 -2.36 -27.18 5.05
C GLU A 237 -2.04 -27.09 6.56
N GLY A 238 -2.64 -26.14 7.29
CA GLY A 238 -2.48 -25.96 8.73
C GLY A 238 -1.10 -25.49 9.20
N ARG A 239 -0.21 -25.13 8.26
CA ARG A 239 1.21 -24.78 8.57
C ARG A 239 1.39 -23.35 9.07
N SER A 240 0.55 -22.41 8.62
CA SER A 240 0.71 -20.99 8.90
C SER A 240 -0.33 -20.40 9.83
N VAL A 241 -1.53 -20.96 9.86
CA VAL A 241 -2.69 -20.47 10.62
C VAL A 241 -3.59 -21.64 10.98
N LYS A 242 -4.20 -21.61 12.16
CA LYS A 242 -5.32 -22.48 12.53
C LYS A 242 -6.63 -21.77 12.23
N ILE A 243 -7.51 -22.40 11.46
CA ILE A 243 -8.84 -21.87 11.13
C ILE A 243 -9.86 -22.50 12.08
N GLN A 244 -10.66 -21.65 12.73
CA GLN A 244 -11.84 -22.02 13.49
C GLN A 244 -13.05 -21.37 12.85
N HIS A 245 -14.18 -22.06 12.85
CA HIS A 245 -15.44 -21.50 12.36
C HIS A 245 -16.31 -21.06 13.54
N GLN A 246 -16.91 -19.88 13.42
CA GLN A 246 -17.91 -19.42 14.38
C GLN A 246 -19.18 -20.27 14.21
N GLN A 247 -19.97 -20.42 15.29
CA GLN A 247 -21.25 -21.14 15.23
C GLN A 247 -22.16 -20.48 14.19
N GLY A 248 -22.69 -21.29 13.25
CA GLY A 248 -23.54 -20.81 12.15
C GLY A 248 -22.81 -20.43 10.86
N TYR A 249 -21.47 -20.36 10.84
CA TYR A 249 -20.70 -20.14 9.62
C TYR A 249 -20.42 -21.47 8.90
N SER A 250 -21.06 -21.69 7.74
CA SER A 250 -20.75 -22.79 6.83
C SER A 250 -19.80 -22.29 5.74
N SER A 251 -18.54 -22.71 5.79
CA SER A 251 -17.65 -22.53 4.64
C SER A 251 -18.19 -23.43 3.53
N GLY A 252 -18.74 -22.87 2.46
CA GLY A 252 -19.31 -23.61 1.33
C GLY A 252 -18.28 -24.44 0.54
N SER A 253 -17.55 -25.28 1.23
CA SER A 253 -16.81 -26.42 0.70
C SER A 253 -17.82 -27.58 0.64
N GLY A 254 -18.52 -27.68 -0.49
CA GLY A 254 -19.38 -28.83 -0.80
C GLY A 254 -18.57 -30.12 -0.88
N GLY A 255 -18.32 -30.71 0.25
CA GLY A 255 -17.64 -31.99 0.39
C GLY A 255 -18.09 -32.68 1.65
N GLY A 256 -19.28 -33.26 1.65
CA GLY A 256 -19.66 -34.04 2.83
C GLY A 256 -21.14 -34.30 3.06
N SER A 257 -21.92 -34.59 2.03
CA SER A 257 -23.30 -35.07 2.25
C SER A 257 -23.70 -36.29 1.40
N PHE A 258 -22.81 -36.80 0.56
CA PHE A 258 -23.10 -38.00 -0.22
C PHE A 258 -22.92 -39.31 0.55
N SER A 259 -22.29 -39.27 1.74
CA SER A 259 -22.09 -40.49 2.56
C SER A 259 -23.39 -41.09 3.09
N TRP A 260 -24.37 -40.26 3.39
CA TRP A 260 -25.69 -40.76 3.91
C TRP A 260 -26.53 -41.35 2.79
N VAL A 261 -26.52 -40.78 1.61
CA VAL A 261 -27.28 -41.30 0.44
C VAL A 261 -26.70 -42.64 -0.03
N LEU A 262 -25.37 -42.81 0.03
CA LEU A 262 -24.71 -44.08 -0.30
C LEU A 262 -25.02 -45.15 0.72
N LEU A 263 -25.11 -44.85 2.01
CA LEU A 263 -25.50 -45.80 3.07
C LEU A 263 -26.96 -46.22 2.92
N VAL A 264 -27.86 -45.31 2.57
CA VAL A 264 -29.28 -45.64 2.33
C VAL A 264 -29.46 -46.51 1.10
N LEU A 265 -28.73 -46.24 0.03
CA LEU A 265 -28.78 -47.07 -1.21
C LEU A 265 -28.16 -48.44 -1.02
N LEU A 266 -27.10 -48.59 -0.22
CA LEU A 266 -26.53 -49.90 0.14
C LEU A 266 -27.49 -50.69 1.05
N GLY A 267 -28.19 -50.03 1.98
CA GLY A 267 -29.21 -50.67 2.83
C GLY A 267 -30.39 -51.20 2.07
N LEU A 268 -30.88 -50.49 1.04
CA LEU A 268 -31.98 -50.95 0.17
C LEU A 268 -31.57 -52.06 -0.78
N GLY A 269 -30.28 -52.08 -1.24
CA GLY A 269 -29.75 -53.15 -2.09
C GLY A 269 -29.65 -54.52 -1.38
N VAL A 270 -29.32 -54.49 -0.07
CA VAL A 270 -29.20 -55.72 0.73
C VAL A 270 -30.59 -56.27 1.09
N SER A 271 -31.56 -55.42 1.40
CA SER A 271 -32.93 -55.89 1.69
C SER A 271 -33.64 -56.56 0.53
N ARG A 272 -33.35 -56.13 -0.74
CA ARG A 272 -33.89 -56.77 -1.93
C ARG A 272 -33.30 -58.18 -2.24
N ARG A 273 -32.05 -58.43 -1.78
CA ARG A 273 -31.42 -59.76 -1.93
C ARG A 273 -31.87 -60.78 -0.89
N VAL A 274 -32.35 -60.35 0.23
CA VAL A 274 -32.87 -61.24 1.28
C VAL A 274 -34.33 -61.65 1.04
N TYR A 275 -35.09 -60.83 0.27
CA TYR A 275 -36.51 -61.11 -0.01
C TYR A 275 -36.72 -62.00 -1.25
N ASN A 276 -35.66 -62.31 -2.01
CA ASN A 276 -35.73 -63.16 -3.23
C ASN A 276 -34.99 -64.52 -3.07
N LYS A 277 -34.95 -65.09 -1.84
CA LYS A 277 -34.58 -66.49 -1.58
C LYS A 277 -35.73 -67.20 -0.87
#